data_9ef53e7d9afa7673f60267f81c7a7618
#
_entry.id   9ef53e7d9afa7673f60267f81c7a7618
#
_cell.length_a   1.000
_cell.length_b   1.000
_cell.length_c   1.000
_cell.angle_alpha   90.00
_cell.angle_beta   90.00
_cell.angle_gamma   90.00
#
_symmetry.space_group_name_H-M   'P 1'
#
loop_
_entity.id
_entity.type
_entity.pdbx_description
1 polymer ?
#
loop_
_entity_poly.entity_id
_entity_poly.type
_entity_poly.pdbx_seq_one_letter_code
_entity_poly.pdbx_strand_id
1 'polypeptide(L)'
;MKRHTVLCSAFALFLASGLAACGDRAAETAAAEGAATSGWAIPPRIDSVVAAQGVLIFKGQAQPGGRVVLRSAEGAAYAAVADDRGGFDIRMAAPTGPVMLTPETQVGQEASPAPQRLMILDGGRGPIALLTPGAPARRLDAAPSLGAVDADGRSVLVSGRAAPGGEVSVQIDDRPSVAVQTGPDGAWSLPAEGVGARRIAVEGEVFAYPGAGPAGRAGKGWRIDWTAPDGARQSTWLPDA
;
A
#
# COMPACT_ATOMS: atom_id res chain seq x y z
N MET A 1 -27.28 -54.10 34.66
CA MET A 1 -26.91 -55.53 35.00
C MET A 1 -25.43 -55.67 34.71
N LYS A 2 -24.72 -56.12 35.79
CA LYS A 2 -23.38 -56.79 35.85
C LYS A 2 -22.21 -55.93 35.31
N ARG A 3 -21.36 -55.29 36.16
CA ARG A 3 -20.38 -55.82 37.13
C ARG A 3 -19.30 -56.72 36.51
N HIS A 4 -18.04 -56.28 36.58
CA HIS A 4 -16.90 -56.86 37.33
C HIS A 4 -15.66 -56.10 36.88
N THR A 5 -14.96 -55.31 37.65
CA THR A 5 -14.09 -55.55 38.83
C THR A 5 -12.87 -56.44 38.57
N VAL A 6 -11.73 -55.96 39.08
CA VAL A 6 -10.58 -56.64 39.70
C VAL A 6 -9.32 -56.69 38.82
N LEU A 7 -8.14 -56.42 39.25
CA LEU A 7 -7.35 -56.08 40.43
C LEU A 7 -5.86 -56.24 40.07
N CYS A 8 -5.01 -55.43 40.65
CA CYS A 8 -3.68 -55.70 41.27
C CYS A 8 -2.58 -56.37 40.42
N SER A 9 -1.37 -56.05 40.49
CA SER A 9 -0.33 -55.85 41.51
C SER A 9 0.98 -55.56 40.81
N ALA A 10 1.76 -54.62 41.18
CA ALA A 10 2.82 -54.55 42.21
C ALA A 10 4.20 -55.09 41.77
N PHE A 11 5.20 -54.26 42.09
CA PHE A 11 6.60 -54.61 42.47
C PHE A 11 7.65 -54.84 41.37
N ALA A 12 8.63 -53.95 41.26
CA ALA A 12 9.97 -54.19 41.77
C ALA A 12 10.90 -53.00 41.60
N LEU A 13 11.44 -52.54 42.69
CA LEU A 13 12.63 -51.70 42.83
C LEU A 13 13.86 -52.42 42.27
N PHE A 14 14.71 -51.68 41.50
CA PHE A 14 16.14 -51.98 41.47
C PHE A 14 16.93 -50.68 41.48
N LEU A 15 17.61 -50.46 42.60
CA LEU A 15 18.74 -49.55 42.73
C LEU A 15 19.96 -50.24 42.10
N ALA A 16 20.69 -49.53 41.28
CA ALA A 16 22.10 -49.73 41.08
C ALA A 16 22.81 -48.44 40.73
N SER A 17 23.68 -48.04 41.64
CA SER A 17 24.64 -46.97 41.55
C SER A 17 25.74 -47.30 40.55
N GLY A 18 26.32 -46.28 39.87
CA GLY A 18 27.52 -46.48 39.07
C GLY A 18 28.00 -45.19 38.38
N LEU A 19 28.78 -44.39 39.08
CA LEU A 19 30.04 -43.71 38.72
C LEU A 19 30.18 -42.99 37.37
N ALA A 20 30.43 -41.72 37.54
CA ALA A 20 31.30 -40.75 36.83
C ALA A 20 32.10 -41.24 35.61
N ALA A 21 31.90 -40.54 34.51
CA ALA A 21 32.96 -40.25 33.55
C ALA A 21 32.81 -38.80 33.07
N CYS A 22 33.85 -38.00 33.37
CA CYS A 22 34.14 -36.73 32.70
C CYS A 22 34.33 -37.02 31.21
N GLY A 23 33.72 -36.22 30.37
CA GLY A 23 33.98 -36.27 28.94
C GLY A 23 33.25 -35.14 28.25
N ASP A 24 34.03 -34.15 27.86
CA ASP A 24 33.80 -33.17 26.79
C ASP A 24 32.64 -32.21 26.95
N ARG A 25 33.05 -31.01 27.40
CA ARG A 25 32.47 -29.74 26.99
C ARG A 25 32.58 -29.66 25.48
N ALA A 26 31.73 -30.36 24.74
CA ALA A 26 31.43 -30.04 23.39
C ALA A 26 30.79 -28.67 23.44
N ALA A 27 31.44 -27.72 22.82
CA ALA A 27 30.99 -26.36 22.63
C ALA A 27 29.53 -26.40 22.16
N GLU A 28 28.65 -26.00 23.05
CA GLU A 28 27.30 -25.53 22.73
C GLU A 28 27.49 -24.18 22.03
N THR A 29 27.95 -24.27 20.79
CA THR A 29 27.71 -23.20 19.83
C THR A 29 26.21 -23.36 19.50
N ALA A 30 25.37 -22.97 20.46
CA ALA A 30 24.02 -22.59 20.15
C ALA A 30 24.14 -21.48 19.11
N ALA A 31 23.97 -21.87 17.86
CA ALA A 31 23.55 -20.93 16.87
C ALA A 31 22.39 -20.18 17.53
N ALA A 32 22.61 -18.91 17.79
CA ALA A 32 21.54 -17.95 18.00
C ALA A 32 20.78 -17.93 16.67
N GLU A 33 19.94 -18.92 16.46
CA GLU A 33 18.79 -18.82 15.60
C GLU A 33 18.02 -17.65 16.20
N GLY A 34 18.20 -16.50 15.55
CA GLY A 34 17.48 -15.32 15.88
C GLY A 34 16.03 -15.71 15.99
N ALA A 35 15.47 -15.53 17.19
CA ALA A 35 14.07 -15.64 17.44
C ALA A 35 13.39 -14.85 16.33
N ALA A 36 12.87 -15.55 15.33
CA ALA A 36 11.90 -15.00 14.42
C ALA A 36 10.79 -14.52 15.33
N THR A 37 10.80 -13.24 15.65
CA THR A 37 9.65 -12.58 16.20
C THR A 37 8.54 -12.89 15.19
N SER A 38 7.60 -13.73 15.59
CA SER A 38 6.33 -13.97 14.91
C SER A 38 5.49 -12.69 15.02
N GLY A 39 6.02 -11.62 14.47
CA GLY A 39 5.34 -10.36 14.25
C GLY A 39 4.79 -10.40 12.84
N TRP A 40 3.51 -10.23 12.71
CA TRP A 40 2.82 -10.07 11.44
C TRP A 40 3.61 -9.11 10.54
N ALA A 41 3.91 -9.54 9.33
CA ALA A 41 4.58 -8.67 8.38
C ALA A 41 3.74 -7.41 8.18
N ILE A 42 4.37 -6.24 8.29
CA ILE A 42 3.69 -4.95 8.12
C ILE A 42 3.72 -4.58 6.63
N PRO A 43 2.56 -4.21 6.04
CA PRO A 43 2.53 -3.75 4.66
C PRO A 43 3.50 -2.59 4.42
N PRO A 44 4.14 -2.51 3.25
CA PRO A 44 5.06 -1.43 2.95
C PRO A 44 4.31 -0.14 2.68
N ARG A 45 4.93 0.99 3.00
CA ARG A 45 4.46 2.33 2.65
C ARG A 45 5.35 2.89 1.55
N ILE A 46 4.78 3.29 0.43
CA ILE A 46 5.48 4.00 -0.63
C ILE A 46 5.35 5.51 -0.37
N ASP A 47 6.47 6.20 -0.27
CA ASP A 47 6.50 7.63 0.04
C ASP A 47 6.61 8.50 -1.22
N SER A 48 7.46 8.11 -2.16
CA SER A 48 7.76 8.90 -3.35
C SER A 48 8.18 8.05 -4.54
N VAL A 49 8.16 8.66 -5.71
CA VAL A 49 8.74 8.13 -6.94
C VAL A 49 9.66 9.17 -7.58
N VAL A 50 10.75 8.72 -8.14
CA VAL A 50 11.63 9.53 -9.00
C VAL A 50 11.69 8.88 -10.37
N ALA A 51 11.31 9.64 -11.40
CA ALA A 51 11.44 9.20 -12.79
C ALA A 51 12.72 9.79 -13.40
N ALA A 52 13.63 8.95 -13.86
CA ALA A 52 14.86 9.36 -14.49
C ALA A 52 15.28 8.38 -15.60
N GLN A 53 15.53 8.90 -16.80
CA GLN A 53 16.09 8.14 -17.92
C GLN A 53 15.36 6.83 -18.24
N GLY A 54 14.03 6.81 -18.16
CA GLY A 54 13.23 5.60 -18.44
C GLY A 54 13.22 4.59 -17.30
N VAL A 55 13.67 4.98 -16.10
CA VAL A 55 13.61 4.19 -14.87
C VAL A 55 12.74 4.91 -13.84
N LEU A 56 11.91 4.17 -13.14
CA LEU A 56 11.16 4.63 -11.97
C LEU A 56 11.82 4.08 -10.73
N ILE A 57 12.07 4.94 -9.74
CA ILE A 57 12.66 4.59 -8.45
C ILE A 57 11.61 4.90 -7.38
N PHE A 58 11.03 3.87 -6.79
CA PHE A 58 10.08 3.97 -5.70
C PHE A 58 10.80 3.88 -4.37
N LYS A 59 10.58 4.87 -3.51
CA LYS A 59 11.14 4.94 -2.16
C LYS A 59 10.05 4.83 -1.13
N GLY A 60 10.36 4.20 0.01
CA GLY A 60 9.38 4.03 1.06
C GLY A 60 9.94 3.40 2.31
N GLN A 61 9.02 2.95 3.17
CA GLN A 61 9.32 2.32 4.45
C GLN A 61 8.62 0.96 4.53
N ALA A 62 9.30 0.00 5.11
CA ALA A 62 8.79 -1.34 5.41
C ALA A 62 9.43 -1.84 6.71
N GLN A 63 9.08 -3.05 7.12
CA GLN A 63 9.75 -3.71 8.22
C GLN A 63 11.24 -3.90 7.89
N PRO A 64 12.18 -3.55 8.81
CA PRO A 64 13.61 -3.77 8.61
C PRO A 64 13.93 -5.21 8.21
N GLY A 65 14.79 -5.36 7.19
CA GLY A 65 15.14 -6.67 6.62
C GLY A 65 14.02 -7.35 5.81
N GLY A 66 12.81 -6.79 5.76
CA GLY A 66 11.71 -7.30 4.97
C GLY A 66 11.96 -7.14 3.47
N ARG A 67 11.58 -8.13 2.69
CA ARG A 67 11.60 -8.03 1.22
C ARG A 67 10.34 -7.32 0.74
N VAL A 68 10.50 -6.14 0.18
CA VAL A 68 9.39 -5.38 -0.44
C VAL A 68 9.26 -5.79 -1.90
N VAL A 69 8.03 -6.09 -2.33
CA VAL A 69 7.72 -6.49 -3.70
C VAL A 69 6.59 -5.62 -4.24
N LEU A 70 6.76 -5.10 -5.45
CA LEU A 70 5.68 -4.51 -6.26
C LEU A 70 5.26 -5.55 -7.29
N ARG A 71 4.08 -6.12 -7.14
CA ARG A 71 3.59 -7.22 -7.97
C ARG A 71 2.43 -6.81 -8.86
N SER A 72 2.51 -7.11 -10.15
CA SER A 72 1.38 -6.97 -11.08
C SER A 72 0.50 -8.22 -11.10
N ALA A 73 -0.73 -8.07 -11.53
CA ALA A 73 -1.64 -9.19 -11.75
C ALA A 73 -1.15 -10.13 -12.86
N GLU A 74 -0.38 -9.61 -13.83
CA GLU A 74 0.18 -10.35 -14.96
C GLU A 74 1.47 -11.11 -14.59
N GLY A 75 1.91 -11.04 -13.31
CA GLY A 75 3.04 -11.79 -12.79
C GLY A 75 4.37 -11.04 -12.75
N ALA A 76 4.47 -9.84 -13.32
CA ALA A 76 5.68 -9.03 -13.15
C ALA A 76 5.88 -8.66 -11.68
N ALA A 77 7.12 -8.73 -11.21
CA ALA A 77 7.48 -8.40 -9.84
C ALA A 77 8.82 -7.67 -9.76
N TYR A 78 8.84 -6.59 -9.00
CA TYR A 78 10.02 -5.78 -8.71
C TYR A 78 10.26 -5.78 -7.21
N ALA A 79 11.48 -6.01 -6.76
CA ALA A 79 11.73 -6.20 -5.34
C ALA A 79 13.02 -5.50 -4.87
N ALA A 80 13.01 -5.13 -3.59
CA ALA A 80 14.20 -4.71 -2.84
C ALA A 80 14.07 -5.24 -1.40
N VAL A 81 15.18 -5.22 -0.66
CA VAL A 81 15.18 -5.50 0.78
C VAL A 81 15.24 -4.16 1.50
N ALA A 82 14.39 -4.00 2.51
CA ALA A 82 14.44 -2.84 3.40
C ALA A 82 15.70 -2.89 4.27
N ASP A 83 16.35 -1.75 4.44
CA ASP A 83 17.53 -1.61 5.27
C ASP A 83 17.21 -1.75 6.78
N ASP A 84 18.21 -1.60 7.64
CA ASP A 84 18.09 -1.70 9.10
C ASP A 84 17.17 -0.64 9.72
N ARG A 85 16.85 0.42 8.97
CA ARG A 85 15.91 1.49 9.36
C ARG A 85 14.56 1.35 8.69
N GLY A 86 14.37 0.29 7.90
CA GLY A 86 13.16 0.02 7.14
C GLY A 86 13.08 0.75 5.79
N GLY A 87 14.06 1.53 5.41
CA GLY A 87 14.08 2.22 4.12
C GLY A 87 14.27 1.26 2.95
N PHE A 88 13.58 1.49 1.83
CA PHE A 88 13.80 0.73 0.61
C PHE A 88 13.75 1.60 -0.65
N ASP A 89 14.49 1.15 -1.67
CA ASP A 89 14.47 1.72 -3.03
C ASP A 89 14.19 0.58 -4.03
N ILE A 90 13.05 0.60 -4.71
CA ILE A 90 12.74 -0.33 -5.80
C ILE A 90 12.92 0.38 -7.14
N ARG A 91 13.73 -0.20 -8.01
CA ARG A 91 13.96 0.28 -9.37
C ARG A 91 13.26 -0.60 -10.38
N MET A 92 12.53 0.01 -11.31
CA MET A 92 11.92 -0.68 -12.43
C MET A 92 12.07 0.13 -13.72
N ALA A 93 12.19 -0.54 -14.83
CA ALA A 93 12.07 0.12 -16.13
C ALA A 93 10.66 0.72 -16.25
N ALA A 94 10.57 1.92 -16.82
CA ALA A 94 9.26 2.53 -17.09
C ALA A 94 8.43 1.60 -17.99
N PRO A 95 7.20 1.23 -17.59
CA PRO A 95 6.38 0.32 -18.37
C PRO A 95 5.93 0.97 -19.69
N THR A 96 5.67 0.19 -20.71
CA THR A 96 5.22 0.70 -22.03
C THR A 96 3.74 1.12 -22.04
N GLY A 97 2.97 0.74 -21.03
CA GLY A 97 1.54 1.04 -20.89
C GLY A 97 1.13 1.21 -19.42
N PRO A 98 -0.17 1.38 -19.16
CA PRO A 98 -0.70 1.43 -17.81
C PRO A 98 -0.40 0.13 -17.06
N VAL A 99 0.08 0.23 -15.83
CA VAL A 99 0.30 -0.92 -14.95
C VAL A 99 -0.19 -0.63 -13.54
N MET A 100 -0.87 -1.61 -12.96
CA MET A 100 -1.29 -1.58 -11.56
C MET A 100 -0.50 -2.61 -10.77
N LEU A 101 0.14 -2.17 -9.69
CA LEU A 101 0.98 -3.00 -8.84
C LEU A 101 0.40 -3.05 -7.42
N THR A 102 0.51 -4.21 -6.80
CA THR A 102 0.22 -4.40 -5.37
C THR A 102 1.55 -4.38 -4.62
N PRO A 103 1.78 -3.41 -3.72
CA PRO A 103 2.91 -3.45 -2.81
C PRO A 103 2.69 -4.54 -1.75
N GLU A 104 3.72 -5.30 -1.42
CA GLU A 104 3.69 -6.29 -0.35
C GLU A 104 5.03 -6.35 0.39
N THR A 105 5.02 -6.67 1.67
CA THR A 105 6.22 -7.01 2.44
C THR A 105 6.23 -8.52 2.66
N GLN A 106 7.38 -9.15 2.44
CA GLN A 106 7.62 -10.56 2.71
C GLN A 106 8.65 -10.70 3.82
N VAL A 107 8.31 -11.47 4.86
CA VAL A 107 9.19 -11.80 5.99
C VAL A 107 9.15 -13.32 6.19
N GLY A 108 10.23 -13.99 5.91
CA GLY A 108 10.24 -15.46 5.88
C GLY A 108 9.26 -16.01 4.85
N GLN A 109 8.28 -16.77 5.28
CA GLN A 109 7.22 -17.34 4.44
C GLN A 109 5.93 -16.49 4.44
N GLU A 110 5.87 -15.44 5.24
CA GLU A 110 4.70 -14.58 5.33
C GLU A 110 4.77 -13.43 4.32
N ALA A 111 3.65 -13.16 3.68
CA ALA A 111 3.47 -12.01 2.80
C ALA A 111 2.34 -11.13 3.32
N SER A 112 2.59 -9.83 3.43
CA SER A 112 1.59 -8.84 3.84
C SER A 112 1.39 -7.84 2.70
N PRO A 113 0.34 -8.02 1.87
CA PRO A 113 0.01 -7.07 0.83
C PRO A 113 -0.55 -5.78 1.43
N ALA A 114 -0.14 -4.65 0.87
CA ALA A 114 -0.74 -3.38 1.19
C ALA A 114 -2.19 -3.31 0.68
N PRO A 115 -3.10 -2.62 1.39
CA PRO A 115 -4.44 -2.37 0.89
C PRO A 115 -4.43 -1.46 -0.35
N GLN A 116 -3.40 -0.64 -0.49
CA GLN A 116 -3.24 0.28 -1.63
C GLN A 116 -2.87 -0.47 -2.92
N ARG A 117 -3.17 0.21 -4.04
CA ARG A 117 -2.68 -0.14 -5.37
C ARG A 117 -1.81 0.99 -5.89
N LEU A 118 -0.65 0.66 -6.43
CA LEU A 118 0.20 1.62 -7.13
C LEU A 118 -0.16 1.59 -8.61
N MET A 119 -0.67 2.72 -9.12
CA MET A 119 -1.00 2.88 -10.53
C MET A 119 0.06 3.73 -11.23
N ILE A 120 0.54 3.26 -12.36
CA ILE A 120 1.50 3.97 -13.23
C ILE A 120 0.87 4.09 -14.61
N LEU A 121 0.76 5.30 -15.11
CA LEU A 121 0.15 5.60 -16.40
C LEU A 121 1.19 6.14 -17.39
N ASP A 122 0.94 5.94 -18.67
CA ASP A 122 1.77 6.44 -19.78
C ASP A 122 3.28 6.25 -19.58
N GLY A 123 3.69 5.07 -19.10
CA GLY A 123 5.10 4.77 -18.90
C GLY A 123 5.79 5.65 -17.85
N GLY A 124 5.05 6.19 -16.89
CA GLY A 124 5.56 7.12 -15.89
C GLY A 124 5.73 8.56 -16.38
N ARG A 125 5.32 8.87 -17.63
CA ARG A 125 5.17 10.26 -18.10
C ARG A 125 3.81 10.84 -17.76
N GLY A 126 2.82 9.97 -17.55
CA GLY A 126 1.51 10.31 -17.00
C GLY A 126 1.46 10.17 -15.48
N PRO A 127 0.26 10.26 -14.91
CA PRO A 127 0.05 10.15 -13.49
C PRO A 127 0.60 8.88 -12.86
N ILE A 128 1.23 9.03 -11.69
CA ILE A 128 1.61 7.93 -10.80
C ILE A 128 0.91 8.14 -9.47
N ALA A 129 0.08 7.19 -9.04
CA ALA A 129 -0.75 7.37 -7.85
C ALA A 129 -0.85 6.10 -7.00
N LEU A 130 -1.00 6.30 -5.69
CA LEU A 130 -1.47 5.29 -4.76
C LEU A 130 -2.98 5.43 -4.61
N LEU A 131 -3.69 4.37 -4.96
CA LEU A 131 -5.13 4.22 -4.81
C LEU A 131 -5.39 3.53 -3.48
N THR A 132 -6.13 4.17 -2.59
CA THR A 132 -6.35 3.69 -1.21
C THR A 132 -7.85 3.44 -0.99
N PRO A 133 -8.27 2.24 -0.58
CA PRO A 133 -9.67 1.98 -0.26
C PRO A 133 -10.19 2.92 0.82
N GLY A 134 -11.32 3.59 0.55
CA GLY A 134 -11.98 4.49 1.51
C GLY A 134 -11.20 5.76 1.88
N ALA A 135 -10.14 6.09 1.14
CA ALA A 135 -9.35 7.30 1.36
C ALA A 135 -8.97 7.94 0.01
N PRO A 136 -8.60 9.24 0.01
CA PRO A 136 -8.19 9.93 -1.21
C PRO A 136 -7.02 9.25 -1.92
N ALA A 137 -7.07 9.14 -3.23
CA ALA A 137 -5.92 8.73 -4.03
C ALA A 137 -4.79 9.76 -3.89
N ARG A 138 -3.56 9.27 -3.73
CA ARG A 138 -2.38 10.13 -3.52
C ARG A 138 -1.46 10.11 -4.72
N ARG A 139 -1.26 11.25 -5.34
CA ARG A 139 -0.27 11.41 -6.43
C ARG A 139 1.15 11.32 -5.88
N LEU A 140 2.01 10.62 -6.62
CA LEU A 140 3.43 10.47 -6.34
C LEU A 140 4.30 11.28 -7.31
N ASP A 141 3.75 11.66 -8.45
CA ASP A 141 4.35 12.51 -9.47
C ASP A 141 4.05 14.00 -9.19
N ALA A 142 4.54 14.88 -10.05
CA ALA A 142 4.22 16.30 -10.03
C ALA A 142 2.77 16.50 -10.49
N ALA A 143 1.84 16.51 -9.53
CA ALA A 143 0.42 16.73 -9.79
C ALA A 143 0.08 18.22 -9.86
N PRO A 144 -0.99 18.61 -10.58
CA PRO A 144 -1.59 19.93 -10.46
C PRO A 144 -2.24 20.12 -9.09
N SER A 145 -2.83 21.28 -8.83
CA SER A 145 -3.52 21.62 -7.57
C SER A 145 -4.64 20.63 -7.21
N LEU A 146 -5.36 20.11 -8.22
CA LEU A 146 -6.26 18.97 -8.11
C LEU A 146 -5.48 17.68 -8.37
N GLY A 147 -5.34 16.83 -7.36
CA GLY A 147 -4.61 15.56 -7.45
C GLY A 147 -5.46 14.43 -8.03
N ALA A 148 -6.68 14.25 -7.51
CA ALA A 148 -7.56 13.17 -7.89
C ALA A 148 -9.05 13.49 -7.63
N VAL A 149 -9.92 12.76 -8.34
CA VAL A 149 -11.35 12.65 -8.04
C VAL A 149 -11.68 11.16 -7.92
N ASP A 150 -11.90 10.70 -6.70
CA ASP A 150 -12.29 9.32 -6.40
C ASP A 150 -13.81 9.20 -6.36
N ALA A 151 -14.36 8.15 -6.93
CA ALA A 151 -15.80 7.90 -7.00
C ALA A 151 -16.14 6.47 -6.54
N ASP A 152 -17.19 6.34 -5.72
CA ASP A 152 -17.73 5.06 -5.22
C ASP A 152 -19.04 4.65 -5.93
N GLY A 153 -19.44 5.37 -6.97
CA GLY A 153 -20.69 5.18 -7.70
C GLY A 153 -21.87 6.01 -7.16
N ARG A 154 -21.71 6.72 -6.04
CA ARG A 154 -22.75 7.60 -5.44
C ARG A 154 -22.25 9.02 -5.23
N SER A 155 -21.04 9.15 -4.77
CA SER A 155 -20.37 10.38 -4.41
C SER A 155 -18.99 10.44 -5.03
N VAL A 156 -18.39 11.61 -4.99
CA VAL A 156 -16.99 11.82 -5.32
C VAL A 156 -16.25 12.43 -4.14
N LEU A 157 -14.98 12.07 -4.01
CA LEU A 157 -14.03 12.69 -3.12
C LEU A 157 -13.00 13.43 -3.98
N VAL A 158 -13.04 14.74 -3.93
CA VAL A 158 -12.07 15.62 -4.61
C VAL A 158 -10.88 15.81 -3.68
N SER A 159 -9.65 15.66 -4.18
CA SER A 159 -8.48 15.72 -3.34
C SER A 159 -7.26 16.28 -4.06
N GLY A 160 -6.28 16.73 -3.27
CA GLY A 160 -5.02 17.24 -3.78
C GLY A 160 -4.02 17.53 -2.69
N ARG A 161 -3.00 18.32 -3.04
CA ARG A 161 -1.96 18.75 -2.11
C ARG A 161 -1.68 20.25 -2.29
N ALA A 162 -1.41 20.91 -1.18
CA ALA A 162 -0.99 22.30 -1.12
C ALA A 162 0.02 22.49 0.03
N ALA A 163 0.27 23.73 0.44
CA ALA A 163 1.14 24.02 1.57
C ALA A 163 0.63 23.35 2.85
N PRO A 164 1.49 22.65 3.62
CA PRO A 164 1.10 22.02 4.88
C PRO A 164 0.53 23.01 5.88
N GLY A 165 -0.57 22.64 6.54
CA GLY A 165 -1.23 23.46 7.56
C GLY A 165 -1.87 24.75 7.04
N GLY A 166 -1.99 24.88 5.74
CA GLY A 166 -2.64 26.03 5.07
C GLY A 166 -4.11 25.78 4.80
N GLU A 167 -4.65 26.60 3.90
CA GLU A 167 -6.04 26.56 3.45
C GLU A 167 -6.07 26.56 1.93
N VAL A 168 -6.98 25.81 1.34
CA VAL A 168 -7.19 25.70 -0.12
C VAL A 168 -8.61 26.09 -0.45
N SER A 169 -8.78 26.98 -1.40
CA SER A 169 -10.10 27.37 -1.93
C SER A 169 -10.55 26.38 -2.99
N VAL A 170 -11.65 25.68 -2.75
CA VAL A 170 -12.21 24.68 -3.67
C VAL A 170 -13.64 25.09 -4.05
N GLN A 171 -13.92 25.17 -5.35
CA GLN A 171 -15.27 25.41 -5.88
C GLN A 171 -15.68 24.22 -6.78
N ILE A 172 -16.89 23.72 -6.57
CA ILE A 172 -17.48 22.65 -7.39
C ILE A 172 -18.72 23.19 -8.09
N ASP A 173 -18.69 23.20 -9.42
CA ASP A 173 -19.70 23.79 -10.30
C ASP A 173 -19.92 25.28 -9.97
N ASP A 174 -21.17 25.72 -9.92
CA ASP A 174 -21.53 27.12 -9.60
C ASP A 174 -21.81 27.36 -8.11
N ARG A 175 -21.42 26.38 -7.24
CA ARG A 175 -21.56 26.54 -5.79
C ARG A 175 -20.55 27.54 -5.24
N PRO A 176 -20.81 28.14 -4.09
CA PRO A 176 -19.81 28.97 -3.42
C PRO A 176 -18.52 28.18 -3.16
N SER A 177 -17.40 28.87 -3.24
CA SER A 177 -16.10 28.31 -2.88
C SER A 177 -16.07 27.93 -1.38
N VAL A 178 -15.42 26.82 -1.08
CA VAL A 178 -15.24 26.28 0.27
C VAL A 178 -13.74 26.34 0.58
N ALA A 179 -13.41 26.88 1.75
CA ALA A 179 -12.07 26.82 2.31
C ALA A 179 -11.84 25.44 2.96
N VAL A 180 -10.83 24.71 2.51
CA VAL A 180 -10.48 23.39 3.00
C VAL A 180 -9.12 23.44 3.68
N GLN A 181 -9.04 23.00 4.94
CA GLN A 181 -7.77 22.93 5.68
C GLN A 181 -6.90 21.80 5.15
N THR A 182 -5.62 22.06 4.97
CA THR A 182 -4.63 21.04 4.61
C THR A 182 -4.05 20.37 5.86
N GLY A 183 -3.76 19.08 5.74
CA GLY A 183 -3.07 18.33 6.79
C GLY A 183 -1.60 18.74 6.96
N PRO A 184 -0.91 18.16 7.93
CA PRO A 184 0.52 18.41 8.19
C PRO A 184 1.42 17.96 7.03
N ASP A 185 0.93 17.09 6.17
CA ASP A 185 1.58 16.65 4.93
C ASP A 185 1.13 17.44 3.69
N GLY A 186 0.27 18.44 3.85
CA GLY A 186 -0.30 19.25 2.78
C GLY A 186 -1.48 18.59 2.05
N ALA A 187 -1.91 17.41 2.43
CA ALA A 187 -3.07 16.76 1.82
C ALA A 187 -4.37 17.46 2.20
N TRP A 188 -5.29 17.55 1.25
CA TRP A 188 -6.65 18.05 1.46
C TRP A 188 -7.65 17.17 0.71
N SER A 189 -8.91 17.14 1.17
CA SER A 189 -10.00 16.49 0.47
C SER A 189 -11.35 17.13 0.78
N LEU A 190 -12.27 17.08 -0.20
CA LEU A 190 -13.62 17.60 -0.10
C LEU A 190 -14.60 16.59 -0.71
N PRO A 191 -15.54 16.04 0.06
CA PRO A 191 -16.59 15.18 -0.48
C PRO A 191 -17.64 16.01 -1.23
N ALA A 192 -18.18 15.41 -2.30
CA ALA A 192 -19.31 15.98 -3.03
C ALA A 192 -20.25 14.88 -3.50
N GLU A 193 -21.55 15.15 -3.44
CA GLU A 193 -22.59 14.22 -3.88
C GLU A 193 -22.65 14.09 -5.40
N GLY A 194 -23.02 12.90 -5.87
CA GLY A 194 -23.17 12.55 -7.27
C GLY A 194 -21.86 12.30 -7.98
N VAL A 195 -21.92 11.59 -9.09
CA VAL A 195 -20.77 11.12 -9.89
C VAL A 195 -20.76 11.67 -11.32
N GLY A 196 -21.61 12.66 -11.62
CA GLY A 196 -21.71 13.31 -12.93
C GLY A 196 -20.48 14.14 -13.28
N ALA A 197 -20.39 14.53 -14.54
CA ALA A 197 -19.40 15.50 -14.99
C ALA A 197 -19.58 16.84 -14.26
N ARG A 198 -18.46 17.50 -13.91
CA ARG A 198 -18.48 18.77 -13.20
C ARG A 198 -17.24 19.61 -13.43
N ARG A 199 -17.36 20.87 -13.15
CA ARG A 199 -16.25 21.81 -13.11
C ARG A 199 -15.75 21.91 -11.67
N ILE A 200 -14.44 21.71 -11.48
CA ILE A 200 -13.79 21.81 -10.17
C ILE A 200 -12.74 22.91 -10.30
N ALA A 201 -12.81 23.94 -9.48
CA ALA A 201 -11.77 24.97 -9.40
C ALA A 201 -11.04 24.84 -8.06
N VAL A 202 -9.70 24.81 -8.10
CA VAL A 202 -8.82 24.75 -6.93
C VAL A 202 -7.86 25.92 -7.03
N GLU A 203 -7.89 26.83 -6.07
CA GLU A 203 -7.10 28.07 -6.10
C GLU A 203 -7.25 28.86 -7.44
N GLY A 204 -8.43 28.78 -8.05
CA GLY A 204 -8.72 29.42 -9.33
C GLY A 204 -8.32 28.61 -10.58
N GLU A 205 -7.54 27.57 -10.46
CA GLU A 205 -7.27 26.63 -11.55
C GLU A 205 -8.48 25.73 -11.81
N VAL A 206 -8.92 25.63 -13.07
CA VAL A 206 -10.19 24.95 -13.43
C VAL A 206 -9.94 23.61 -14.10
N PHE A 207 -10.57 22.59 -13.57
CA PHE A 207 -10.55 21.21 -14.06
C PHE A 207 -11.94 20.77 -14.50
N ALA A 208 -12.02 20.15 -15.69
CA ALA A 208 -13.25 19.54 -16.19
C ALA A 208 -13.26 18.04 -15.88
N TYR A 209 -13.82 17.66 -14.74
CA TYR A 209 -14.04 16.24 -14.39
C TYR A 209 -15.09 15.65 -15.32
N PRO A 210 -14.77 14.59 -16.09
CA PRO A 210 -15.68 14.07 -17.12
C PRO A 210 -16.82 13.20 -16.57
N GLY A 211 -16.90 13.01 -15.23
CA GLY A 211 -17.88 12.13 -14.62
C GLY A 211 -17.56 10.65 -14.77
N ALA A 212 -18.58 9.78 -14.57
CA ALA A 212 -18.45 8.34 -14.76
C ALA A 212 -18.26 7.98 -16.25
N GLY A 213 -17.62 6.84 -16.53
CA GLY A 213 -17.38 6.35 -17.89
C GLY A 213 -16.33 5.24 -17.91
N PRO A 214 -15.90 4.75 -19.08
CA PRO A 214 -14.91 3.67 -19.18
C PRO A 214 -13.53 4.10 -18.70
N ALA A 215 -12.74 3.14 -18.23
CA ALA A 215 -11.33 3.33 -17.90
C ALA A 215 -10.52 3.73 -19.15
N GLY A 216 -9.47 4.53 -18.94
CA GLY A 216 -8.59 5.03 -19.98
C GLY A 216 -8.50 6.55 -19.99
N ARG A 217 -8.13 7.13 -21.13
CA ARG A 217 -8.11 8.59 -21.32
C ARG A 217 -9.52 9.17 -21.18
N ALA A 218 -9.66 10.18 -20.34
CA ALA A 218 -10.94 10.80 -20.02
C ALA A 218 -10.79 12.31 -19.84
N GLY A 219 -11.13 13.06 -20.88
CA GLY A 219 -10.86 14.51 -20.92
C GLY A 219 -9.37 14.81 -20.84
N LYS A 220 -8.99 15.76 -20.00
CA LYS A 220 -7.60 16.10 -19.68
C LYS A 220 -7.11 15.29 -18.47
N GLY A 221 -7.16 13.96 -18.58
CA GLY A 221 -6.73 13.06 -17.50
C GLY A 221 -6.98 11.60 -17.82
N TRP A 222 -6.90 10.78 -16.79
CA TRP A 222 -7.05 9.34 -16.87
C TRP A 222 -8.09 8.86 -15.88
N ARG A 223 -8.98 7.95 -16.31
CA ARG A 223 -9.88 7.23 -15.41
C ARG A 223 -9.37 5.81 -15.22
N ILE A 224 -9.35 5.39 -13.97
CA ILE A 224 -8.93 4.06 -13.53
C ILE A 224 -10.10 3.45 -12.78
N ASP A 225 -10.55 2.27 -13.23
CA ASP A 225 -11.50 1.45 -12.49
C ASP A 225 -10.72 0.37 -11.77
N TRP A 226 -10.96 0.19 -10.49
CA TRP A 226 -10.24 -0.76 -9.68
C TRP A 226 -11.11 -1.35 -8.58
N THR A 227 -10.68 -2.49 -8.04
CA THR A 227 -11.39 -3.19 -6.98
C THR A 227 -10.52 -3.20 -5.73
N ALA A 228 -11.06 -2.73 -4.63
CA ALA A 228 -10.45 -2.79 -3.32
C ALA A 228 -10.36 -4.24 -2.81
N PRO A 229 -9.49 -4.55 -1.83
CA PRO A 229 -9.37 -5.91 -1.29
C PRO A 229 -10.66 -6.50 -0.71
N ASP A 230 -11.58 -5.67 -0.25
CA ASP A 230 -12.91 -6.04 0.25
C ASP A 230 -13.94 -6.27 -0.87
N GLY A 231 -13.55 -6.12 -2.14
CA GLY A 231 -14.40 -6.28 -3.30
C GLY A 231 -15.16 -5.02 -3.73
N ALA A 232 -15.03 -3.90 -3.03
CA ALA A 232 -15.66 -2.65 -3.40
C ALA A 232 -15.07 -2.11 -4.72
N ARG A 233 -15.94 -1.76 -5.68
CA ARG A 233 -15.54 -1.13 -6.94
C ARG A 233 -15.38 0.37 -6.74
N GLN A 234 -14.29 0.90 -7.24
CA GLN A 234 -13.97 2.32 -7.19
C GLN A 234 -13.50 2.80 -8.56
N SER A 235 -13.69 4.07 -8.81
CA SER A 235 -13.15 4.74 -9.98
C SER A 235 -12.40 5.98 -9.54
N THR A 236 -11.20 6.18 -10.08
CA THR A 236 -10.36 7.34 -9.78
C THR A 236 -10.03 8.06 -11.08
N TRP A 237 -10.32 9.36 -11.14
CA TRP A 237 -9.85 10.22 -12.22
C TRP A 237 -8.66 11.04 -11.76
N LEU A 238 -7.57 10.99 -12.55
CA LEU A 238 -6.32 11.70 -12.30
C LEU A 238 -6.12 12.72 -13.42
N PRO A 239 -6.14 14.03 -13.15
CA PRO A 239 -5.84 15.04 -14.15
C PRO A 239 -4.38 14.95 -14.61
N ASP A 240 -4.14 15.33 -15.86
CA ASP A 240 -2.78 15.54 -16.36
C ASP A 240 -2.10 16.69 -15.61
N ALA A 241 -0.77 16.68 -15.57
CA ALA A 241 0.04 17.76 -15.01
C ALA A 241 0.09 18.96 -15.95
#